data_df25c91d5acec91a3e40d8520e8100fc
#
_entry.id   df25c91d5acec91a3e40d8520e8100fc
#
_cell.length_a   1.000
_cell.length_b   1.000
_cell.length_c   1.000
_cell.angle_alpha   90.00
_cell.angle_beta   90.00
_cell.angle_gamma   90.00
#
_symmetry.space_group_name_H-M   'P 1'
#
loop_
_entity.id
_entity.type
_entity.pdbx_description
1 polymer ?
#
loop_
_entity_poly.entity_id
_entity_poly.type
_entity_poly.pdbx_seq_one_letter_code
_entity_poly.pdbx_strand_id
1 'polypeptide(L)'
;QRQMCIRDRSYDTYMVLSGNDSQCTKYIEKYAVAPETAETKPKTTANFSLSDCIVKGLKENAYTETVELLKTKAPMDIINGDLVPALDIVGKGFEKGTMFLPQLLMSAEAAKAGFEAIKEYMKKSGSSEEKKATVVIATVKGDIHDIGKNIVKVILENYSYNVIDLGKDVPPEDVVDAVIANDAKLVGLSALMTTTVVNMEATIKLLREKCPDCKIMVGGAVLTQEYADMIGADFYGKDAMQSVYYAESLFNK
;
A
#
# COMPACT_ATOMS: atom_id res chain seq x y z
N GLN A 1 -40.86 -3.77 -25.42
CA GLN A 1 -39.92 -2.62 -25.44
C GLN A 1 -38.57 -2.90 -24.74
N ARG A 2 -38.53 -3.48 -23.55
CA ARG A 2 -37.23 -3.77 -22.84
C ARG A 2 -36.32 -4.75 -23.62
N GLN A 3 -36.83 -5.77 -24.24
CA GLN A 3 -36.01 -6.73 -25.01
C GLN A 3 -35.41 -6.12 -26.29
N MET A 4 -36.12 -5.20 -26.93
CA MET A 4 -35.62 -4.48 -28.09
C MET A 4 -34.46 -3.55 -27.74
N CYS A 5 -34.53 -2.81 -26.61
CA CYS A 5 -33.45 -1.92 -26.15
C CYS A 5 -32.15 -2.67 -25.80
N ILE A 6 -32.25 -3.87 -25.22
CA ILE A 6 -31.08 -4.70 -24.91
C ILE A 6 -30.38 -5.19 -26.17
N ARG A 7 -31.16 -5.62 -27.17
CA ARG A 7 -30.64 -6.12 -28.45
C ARG A 7 -29.93 -5.01 -29.23
N ASP A 8 -30.53 -3.83 -29.29
CA ASP A 8 -29.96 -2.66 -29.96
C ASP A 8 -28.67 -2.22 -29.29
N ARG A 9 -28.64 -2.17 -27.96
CA ARG A 9 -27.44 -1.80 -27.22
C ARG A 9 -26.30 -2.79 -27.39
N SER A 10 -26.60 -4.07 -27.45
CA SER A 10 -25.62 -5.13 -27.74
C SER A 10 -25.05 -5.02 -29.15
N TYR A 11 -25.87 -4.68 -30.13
CA TYR A 11 -25.41 -4.44 -31.49
C TYR A 11 -24.53 -3.20 -31.59
N ASP A 12 -24.93 -2.08 -30.97
CA ASP A 12 -24.15 -0.86 -30.99
C ASP A 12 -22.81 -1.04 -30.24
N THR A 13 -22.79 -1.83 -29.14
CA THR A 13 -21.55 -2.23 -28.47
C THR A 13 -20.64 -3.05 -29.38
N TYR A 14 -21.22 -3.99 -30.16
CA TYR A 14 -20.47 -4.75 -31.16
C TYR A 14 -19.85 -3.84 -32.24
N MET A 15 -20.56 -2.82 -32.68
CA MET A 15 -20.06 -1.86 -33.68
C MET A 15 -18.85 -1.07 -33.15
N VAL A 16 -18.85 -0.72 -31.87
CA VAL A 16 -17.69 -0.10 -31.18
C VAL A 16 -16.52 -1.07 -31.17
N LEU A 17 -16.72 -2.26 -30.64
CA LEU A 17 -15.66 -3.27 -30.46
C LEU A 17 -15.07 -3.76 -31.78
N SER A 18 -15.87 -3.78 -32.86
CA SER A 18 -15.43 -4.15 -34.22
C SER A 18 -14.75 -3.01 -34.98
N GLY A 19 -14.60 -1.82 -34.38
CA GLY A 19 -13.99 -0.66 -35.02
C GLY A 19 -14.86 0.06 -36.06
N ASN A 20 -16.15 -0.33 -36.19
CA ASN A 20 -17.10 0.27 -37.13
C ASN A 20 -17.76 1.55 -36.58
N ASP A 21 -17.58 1.88 -35.30
CA ASP A 21 -17.94 3.15 -34.68
C ASP A 21 -16.69 3.83 -34.13
N SER A 22 -16.03 4.61 -34.99
CA SER A 22 -14.78 5.27 -34.69
C SER A 22 -14.97 6.24 -33.51
N GLN A 23 -14.12 6.12 -32.48
CA GLN A 23 -14.17 6.91 -31.25
C GLN A 23 -15.48 6.79 -30.44
N CYS A 24 -16.25 5.74 -30.65
CA CYS A 24 -17.53 5.50 -29.96
C CYS A 24 -18.59 6.59 -30.20
N THR A 25 -18.48 7.37 -31.26
CA THR A 25 -19.29 8.58 -31.46
C THR A 25 -20.79 8.27 -31.52
N LYS A 26 -21.22 7.31 -32.32
CA LYS A 26 -22.62 6.92 -32.43
C LYS A 26 -23.16 6.26 -31.16
N TYR A 27 -22.32 5.49 -30.46
CA TYR A 27 -22.68 4.88 -29.19
C TYR A 27 -22.90 5.95 -28.11
N ILE A 28 -22.00 6.93 -28.05
CA ILE A 28 -22.09 8.04 -27.10
C ILE A 28 -23.34 8.89 -27.39
N GLU A 29 -23.59 9.27 -28.65
CA GLU A 29 -24.78 10.04 -29.03
C GLU A 29 -26.10 9.34 -28.67
N LYS A 30 -26.13 8.01 -28.76
CA LYS A 30 -27.36 7.23 -28.53
C LYS A 30 -27.60 6.86 -27.08
N TYR A 31 -26.52 6.67 -26.31
CA TYR A 31 -26.58 6.11 -24.95
C TYR A 31 -25.94 6.99 -23.87
N ALA A 32 -25.14 7.98 -24.23
CA ALA A 32 -24.79 9.00 -23.26
C ALA A 32 -26.12 9.69 -22.93
N VAL A 33 -26.64 9.39 -21.76
CA VAL A 33 -27.61 10.25 -21.13
C VAL A 33 -26.93 11.62 -21.13
N ALA A 34 -27.47 12.58 -21.92
CA ALA A 34 -27.08 13.98 -21.73
C ALA A 34 -27.10 14.15 -20.21
N PRO A 35 -26.03 14.66 -19.58
CA PRO A 35 -26.13 14.98 -18.19
C PRO A 35 -27.39 15.82 -18.13
N GLU A 36 -28.49 15.26 -17.61
CA GLU A 36 -29.58 16.09 -17.12
C GLU A 36 -28.83 17.16 -16.42
N THR A 37 -29.00 18.39 -16.90
CA THR A 37 -28.37 19.55 -16.33
C THR A 37 -28.38 19.29 -14.84
N ALA A 38 -27.32 18.63 -14.38
CA ALA A 38 -27.08 18.52 -12.98
C ALA A 38 -26.94 19.99 -12.65
N GLU A 39 -28.09 20.60 -12.28
CA GLU A 39 -28.04 21.71 -11.38
C GLU A 39 -26.88 21.34 -10.51
N THR A 40 -25.85 22.14 -10.58
CA THR A 40 -24.74 22.08 -9.66
C THR A 40 -25.39 22.13 -8.29
N LYS A 41 -25.89 20.96 -7.86
CA LYS A 41 -26.20 20.76 -6.45
C LYS A 41 -24.90 21.17 -5.82
N PRO A 42 -24.91 22.20 -4.99
CA PRO A 42 -23.71 22.61 -4.29
C PRO A 42 -23.13 21.30 -3.80
N LYS A 43 -21.83 21.07 -4.04
CA LYS A 43 -21.11 19.93 -3.49
C LYS A 43 -21.57 19.86 -2.06
N THR A 44 -22.57 19.04 -1.77
CA THR A 44 -22.89 18.66 -0.41
C THR A 44 -21.56 18.06 -0.01
N THR A 45 -20.85 18.79 0.81
CA THR A 45 -19.76 18.29 1.62
C THR A 45 -20.43 17.23 2.50
N ALA A 46 -20.70 16.07 1.90
CA ALA A 46 -20.88 14.87 2.66
C ALA A 46 -19.57 14.75 3.41
N ASN A 47 -19.57 15.07 4.69
CA ASN A 47 -18.42 14.88 5.56
C ASN A 47 -18.18 13.38 5.61
N PHE A 48 -17.44 12.88 4.62
CA PHE A 48 -16.95 11.52 4.62
C PHE A 48 -15.84 11.49 5.66
N SER A 49 -15.91 10.55 6.58
CA SER A 49 -14.75 10.27 7.44
C SER A 49 -13.56 9.85 6.59
N LEU A 50 -12.34 10.01 7.08
CA LEU A 50 -11.15 9.55 6.38
C LEU A 50 -11.25 8.06 6.02
N SER A 51 -11.78 7.24 6.92
CA SER A 51 -12.05 5.82 6.68
C SER A 51 -13.01 5.61 5.50
N ASP A 52 -14.10 6.38 5.41
CA ASP A 52 -15.03 6.30 4.28
C ASP A 52 -14.38 6.69 2.96
N CYS A 53 -13.52 7.73 2.98
CA CYS A 53 -12.78 8.16 1.80
C CYS A 53 -11.86 7.05 1.28
N ILE A 54 -11.19 6.33 2.16
CA ILE A 54 -10.31 5.22 1.79
C ILE A 54 -11.12 4.05 1.25
N VAL A 55 -12.15 3.60 1.97
CA VAL A 55 -12.99 2.47 1.55
C VAL A 55 -13.65 2.73 0.19
N LYS A 56 -14.03 3.98 -0.09
CA LYS A 56 -14.62 4.39 -1.38
C LYS A 56 -13.60 4.75 -2.45
N GLY A 57 -12.30 4.78 -2.13
CA GLY A 57 -11.23 5.14 -3.06
C GLY A 57 -11.19 6.62 -3.47
N LEU A 58 -11.64 7.53 -2.60
CA LEU A 58 -11.72 8.97 -2.85
C LEU A 58 -10.40 9.66 -2.51
N LYS A 59 -9.43 9.60 -3.40
CA LYS A 59 -8.04 10.04 -3.20
C LYS A 59 -7.93 11.49 -2.72
N GLU A 60 -8.57 12.44 -3.42
CA GLU A 60 -8.49 13.87 -3.10
C GLU A 60 -9.15 14.20 -1.74
N ASN A 61 -10.29 13.54 -1.46
CA ASN A 61 -10.97 13.69 -0.18
C ASN A 61 -10.14 13.11 0.97
N ALA A 62 -9.50 11.94 0.76
CA ALA A 62 -8.65 11.32 1.76
C ALA A 62 -7.46 12.22 2.14
N TYR A 63 -6.82 12.86 1.16
CA TYR A 63 -5.76 13.84 1.43
C TYR A 63 -6.30 15.02 2.24
N THR A 64 -7.40 15.63 1.80
CA THR A 64 -7.98 16.83 2.44
C THR A 64 -8.45 16.55 3.86
N GLU A 65 -9.15 15.43 4.08
CA GLU A 65 -9.60 15.01 5.41
C GLU A 65 -8.43 14.69 6.35
N THR A 66 -7.36 14.10 5.82
CA THR A 66 -6.14 13.88 6.61
C THR A 66 -5.51 15.19 7.05
N VAL A 67 -5.43 16.19 6.16
CA VAL A 67 -4.91 17.52 6.51
C VAL A 67 -5.77 18.21 7.57
N GLU A 68 -7.10 18.07 7.49
CA GLU A 68 -8.01 18.61 8.51
C GLU A 68 -7.84 17.89 9.86
N LEU A 69 -7.74 16.57 9.86
CA LEU A 69 -7.53 15.76 11.07
C LEU A 69 -6.19 16.08 11.74
N LEU A 70 -5.15 16.38 10.98
CA LEU A 70 -3.82 16.76 11.50
C LEU A 70 -3.82 18.07 12.29
N LYS A 71 -4.87 18.90 12.20
CA LYS A 71 -5.03 20.08 13.05
C LYS A 71 -5.43 19.75 14.48
N THR A 72 -6.02 18.58 14.71
CA THR A 72 -6.64 18.20 15.99
C THR A 72 -6.15 16.87 16.56
N LYS A 73 -5.61 15.99 15.72
CA LYS A 73 -5.12 14.65 16.11
C LYS A 73 -3.63 14.53 15.82
N ALA A 74 -2.93 13.75 16.62
CA ALA A 74 -1.54 13.39 16.30
C ALA A 74 -1.47 12.48 15.05
N PRO A 75 -0.41 12.57 14.25
CA PRO A 75 -0.23 11.74 13.04
C PRO A 75 -0.43 10.24 13.28
N MET A 76 0.07 9.74 14.41
CA MET A 76 -0.04 8.32 14.77
C MET A 76 -1.46 7.88 15.10
N ASP A 77 -2.26 8.77 15.72
CA ASP A 77 -3.66 8.48 16.02
C ASP A 77 -4.49 8.36 14.74
N ILE A 78 -4.16 9.17 13.72
CA ILE A 78 -4.80 9.09 12.39
C ILE A 78 -4.41 7.79 11.69
N ILE A 79 -3.14 7.40 11.75
CA ILE A 79 -2.67 6.14 11.13
C ILE A 79 -3.37 4.95 11.76
N ASN A 80 -3.32 4.84 13.10
CA ASN A 80 -3.83 3.67 13.81
C ASN A 80 -5.35 3.66 13.94
N GLY A 81 -5.99 4.83 14.02
CA GLY A 81 -7.42 4.96 14.24
C GLY A 81 -8.25 5.05 12.96
N ASP A 82 -7.69 5.59 11.89
CA ASP A 82 -8.45 5.88 10.67
C ASP A 82 -7.88 5.13 9.44
N LEU A 83 -6.55 5.20 9.16
CA LEU A 83 -5.96 4.64 7.93
C LEU A 83 -5.85 3.11 7.96
N VAL A 84 -5.23 2.55 8.99
CA VAL A 84 -5.01 1.10 9.10
C VAL A 84 -6.32 0.33 9.20
N PRO A 85 -7.30 0.74 10.03
CA PRO A 85 -8.61 0.07 10.08
C PRO A 85 -9.37 0.13 8.76
N ALA A 86 -9.28 1.24 8.01
CA ALA A 86 -9.91 1.35 6.70
C ALA A 86 -9.31 0.37 5.69
N LEU A 87 -7.98 0.23 5.67
CA LEU A 87 -7.29 -0.75 4.82
C LEU A 87 -7.64 -2.20 5.20
N ASP A 88 -7.82 -2.49 6.48
CA ASP A 88 -8.27 -3.81 6.95
C ASP A 88 -9.70 -4.13 6.47
N ILE A 89 -10.62 -3.14 6.49
CA ILE A 89 -11.98 -3.29 5.94
C ILE A 89 -11.91 -3.61 4.44
N VAL A 90 -11.07 -2.90 3.69
CA VAL A 90 -10.89 -3.09 2.26
C VAL A 90 -10.29 -4.47 1.96
N GLY A 91 -9.26 -4.88 2.69
CA GLY A 91 -8.64 -6.20 2.57
C GLY A 91 -9.62 -7.33 2.82
N LYS A 92 -10.36 -7.27 3.93
CA LYS A 92 -11.42 -8.23 4.26
C LYS A 92 -12.55 -8.24 3.23
N GLY A 93 -12.91 -7.08 2.67
CA GLY A 93 -13.90 -6.97 1.59
C GLY A 93 -13.45 -7.68 0.31
N PHE A 94 -12.17 -7.56 -0.04
CA PHE A 94 -11.57 -8.25 -1.17
C PHE A 94 -11.50 -9.76 -0.96
N GLU A 95 -11.05 -10.22 0.20
CA GLU A 95 -11.01 -11.65 0.56
C GLU A 95 -12.39 -12.31 0.51
N LYS A 96 -13.43 -11.60 0.96
CA LYS A 96 -14.83 -12.08 0.92
C LYS A 96 -15.48 -11.95 -0.46
N GLY A 97 -14.80 -11.40 -1.46
CA GLY A 97 -15.36 -11.19 -2.80
C GLY A 97 -16.44 -10.10 -2.86
N THR A 98 -16.58 -9.25 -1.85
CA THR A 98 -17.50 -8.11 -1.84
C THR A 98 -16.89 -6.85 -2.44
N MET A 99 -15.57 -6.81 -2.59
CA MET A 99 -14.80 -5.80 -3.29
C MET A 99 -13.98 -6.41 -4.41
N PHE A 100 -13.83 -5.69 -5.52
CA PHE A 100 -13.08 -6.13 -6.69
C PHE A 100 -11.73 -5.42 -6.79
N LEU A 101 -10.80 -6.00 -7.57
CA LEU A 101 -9.44 -5.46 -7.73
C LEU A 101 -9.37 -3.96 -8.05
N PRO A 102 -10.19 -3.39 -8.95
CA PRO A 102 -10.18 -1.93 -9.18
C PRO A 102 -10.51 -1.11 -7.94
N GLN A 103 -11.45 -1.56 -7.12
CA GLN A 103 -11.82 -0.88 -5.87
C GLN A 103 -10.67 -0.95 -4.85
N LEU A 104 -10.02 -2.12 -4.73
CA LEU A 104 -8.83 -2.29 -3.90
C LEU A 104 -7.71 -1.32 -4.29
N LEU A 105 -7.43 -1.19 -5.60
CA LEU A 105 -6.41 -0.27 -6.12
C LEU A 105 -6.77 1.19 -5.84
N MET A 106 -8.03 1.59 -6.04
CA MET A 106 -8.50 2.94 -5.72
C MET A 106 -8.38 3.25 -4.23
N SER A 107 -8.74 2.30 -3.37
CA SER A 107 -8.60 2.43 -1.92
C SER A 107 -7.14 2.54 -1.48
N ALA A 108 -6.23 1.77 -2.09
CA ALA A 108 -4.80 1.86 -1.85
C ALA A 108 -4.23 3.24 -2.25
N GLU A 109 -4.66 3.79 -3.39
CA GLU A 109 -4.27 5.14 -3.82
C GLU A 109 -4.82 6.24 -2.90
N ALA A 110 -6.04 6.07 -2.38
CA ALA A 110 -6.61 7.00 -1.40
C ALA A 110 -5.86 6.96 -0.07
N ALA A 111 -5.53 5.77 0.42
CA ALA A 111 -4.72 5.62 1.63
C ALA A 111 -3.32 6.23 1.45
N LYS A 112 -2.68 6.00 0.29
CA LYS A 112 -1.38 6.61 -0.04
C LYS A 112 -1.43 8.12 0.02
N ALA A 113 -2.50 8.74 -0.48
CA ALA A 113 -2.67 10.20 -0.39
C ALA A 113 -2.79 10.69 1.07
N GLY A 114 -3.47 9.95 1.93
CA GLY A 114 -3.50 10.21 3.38
C GLY A 114 -2.11 10.14 4.01
N PHE A 115 -1.33 9.11 3.70
CA PHE A 115 0.05 8.99 4.19
C PHE A 115 0.96 10.12 3.66
N GLU A 116 0.78 10.56 2.41
CA GLU A 116 1.52 11.70 1.86
C GLU A 116 1.23 13.00 2.63
N ALA A 117 -0.05 13.27 2.97
CA ALA A 117 -0.43 14.41 3.77
C ALA A 117 0.22 14.40 5.16
N ILE A 118 0.26 13.24 5.82
CA ILE A 118 0.95 13.06 7.11
C ILE A 118 2.45 13.33 6.98
N LYS A 119 3.09 12.77 5.96
CA LYS A 119 4.52 12.96 5.70
C LYS A 119 4.88 14.43 5.45
N GLU A 120 4.07 15.15 4.69
CA GLU A 120 4.25 16.58 4.45
C GLU A 120 4.09 17.41 5.74
N TYR A 121 3.10 17.07 6.55
CA TYR A 121 2.89 17.71 7.85
C TYR A 121 4.09 17.53 8.78
N MET A 122 4.60 16.30 8.90
CA MET A 122 5.76 15.99 9.74
C MET A 122 7.02 16.70 9.25
N LYS A 123 7.25 16.80 7.94
CA LYS A 123 8.36 17.59 7.39
C LYS A 123 8.27 19.08 7.73
N LYS A 124 7.05 19.66 7.73
CA LYS A 124 6.82 21.07 8.04
C LYS A 124 6.91 21.38 9.53
N SER A 125 6.55 20.44 10.39
CA SER A 125 6.57 20.63 11.86
C SER A 125 7.97 20.60 12.47
N GLY A 126 9.00 20.39 11.64
CA GLY A 126 10.40 20.58 12.07
C GLY A 126 10.87 19.64 13.17
N SER A 127 10.17 18.52 13.38
CA SER A 127 10.64 17.49 14.29
C SER A 127 11.82 16.75 13.64
N SER A 128 13.00 17.36 13.70
CA SER A 128 14.26 16.63 13.55
C SER A 128 14.44 15.78 14.81
N GLU A 129 13.60 14.75 14.94
CA GLU A 129 13.93 13.68 15.88
C GLU A 129 15.20 13.02 15.36
N GLU A 130 16.18 12.82 16.23
CA GLU A 130 17.36 12.00 15.93
C GLU A 130 16.84 10.66 15.41
N LYS A 131 17.28 10.28 14.20
CA LYS A 131 16.85 9.02 13.60
C LYS A 131 17.32 7.88 14.48
N LYS A 132 16.41 7.04 14.96
CA LYS A 132 16.67 5.97 15.92
C LYS A 132 17.68 4.95 15.42
N ALA A 133 17.45 4.44 14.20
CA ALA A 133 18.30 3.44 13.56
C ALA A 133 18.03 3.37 12.06
N THR A 134 18.94 2.74 11.31
CA THR A 134 18.74 2.47 9.89
C THR A 134 18.14 1.09 9.68
N VAL A 135 17.09 1.03 8.87
CA VAL A 135 16.39 -0.20 8.45
C VAL A 135 16.43 -0.27 6.93
N VAL A 136 16.91 -1.37 6.37
CA VAL A 136 16.85 -1.65 4.93
C VAL A 136 15.59 -2.45 4.64
N ILE A 137 14.82 -2.08 3.62
CA ILE A 137 13.66 -2.85 3.19
C ILE A 137 13.71 -3.14 1.69
N ALA A 138 13.27 -4.34 1.30
CA ALA A 138 13.24 -4.78 -0.08
C ALA A 138 12.09 -5.74 -0.35
N THR A 139 11.54 -5.70 -1.57
CA THR A 139 10.77 -6.81 -2.11
C THR A 139 11.75 -7.71 -2.88
N VAL A 140 11.77 -8.98 -2.55
CA VAL A 140 12.76 -9.94 -3.01
C VAL A 140 12.75 -10.13 -4.54
N LYS A 141 13.84 -10.63 -5.09
CA LYS A 141 14.00 -10.90 -6.52
C LYS A 141 12.84 -11.72 -7.09
N GLY A 142 12.35 -11.29 -8.25
CA GLY A 142 11.23 -11.91 -8.95
C GLY A 142 9.86 -11.47 -8.44
N ASP A 143 9.78 -10.70 -7.36
CA ASP A 143 8.51 -10.19 -6.83
C ASP A 143 8.36 -8.68 -7.07
N ILE A 144 7.20 -8.30 -7.63
CA ILE A 144 6.88 -6.90 -7.96
C ILE A 144 5.85 -6.27 -7.03
N HIS A 145 5.36 -7.04 -6.05
CA HIS A 145 4.30 -6.62 -5.13
C HIS A 145 4.89 -5.87 -3.95
N ASP A 146 4.82 -4.56 -3.96
CA ASP A 146 5.47 -3.70 -2.97
C ASP A 146 4.53 -2.88 -2.08
N ILE A 147 3.21 -3.03 -2.24
CA ILE A 147 2.22 -2.25 -1.47
C ILE A 147 2.42 -2.48 0.04
N GLY A 148 2.50 -3.73 0.48
CA GLY A 148 2.71 -4.07 1.89
C GLY A 148 4.02 -3.50 2.44
N LYS A 149 5.12 -3.63 1.69
CA LYS A 149 6.43 -3.07 2.02
C LYS A 149 6.36 -1.54 2.14
N ASN A 150 5.65 -0.87 1.23
CA ASN A 150 5.53 0.57 1.25
C ASN A 150 4.72 1.08 2.45
N ILE A 151 3.73 0.32 2.92
CA ILE A 151 3.02 0.62 4.18
C ILE A 151 3.99 0.51 5.36
N VAL A 152 4.74 -0.59 5.47
CA VAL A 152 5.76 -0.78 6.51
C VAL A 152 6.79 0.36 6.50
N LYS A 153 7.26 0.75 5.31
CA LYS A 153 8.18 1.90 5.13
C LYS A 153 7.63 3.16 5.78
N VAL A 154 6.42 3.57 5.37
CA VAL A 154 5.81 4.82 5.85
C VAL A 154 5.65 4.79 7.36
N ILE A 155 5.22 3.66 7.92
CA ILE A 155 5.04 3.54 9.36
C ILE A 155 6.40 3.59 10.08
N LEU A 156 7.43 2.88 9.63
CA LEU A 156 8.78 2.95 10.21
C LEU A 156 9.36 4.37 10.12
N GLU A 157 9.22 5.06 8.99
CA GLU A 157 9.63 6.46 8.83
C GLU A 157 8.93 7.38 9.85
N ASN A 158 7.64 7.11 10.17
CA ASN A 158 6.88 7.86 11.18
C ASN A 158 7.35 7.59 12.62
N TYR A 159 7.90 6.41 12.87
CA TYR A 159 8.53 6.08 14.16
C TYR A 159 10.00 6.54 14.24
N SER A 160 10.41 7.44 13.35
CA SER A 160 11.74 8.06 13.30
C SER A 160 12.88 7.11 12.93
N TYR A 161 12.58 6.01 12.22
CA TYR A 161 13.61 5.16 11.62
C TYR A 161 14.11 5.75 10.30
N ASN A 162 15.40 5.56 10.02
CA ASN A 162 15.96 5.86 8.71
C ASN A 162 15.73 4.66 7.78
N VAL A 163 14.73 4.73 6.90
CA VAL A 163 14.38 3.61 6.02
C VAL A 163 15.06 3.74 4.66
N ILE A 164 15.89 2.76 4.32
CA ILE A 164 16.50 2.60 3.00
C ILE A 164 15.65 1.60 2.21
N ASP A 165 14.86 2.11 1.30
CA ASP A 165 13.97 1.30 0.46
C ASP A 165 14.65 0.98 -0.87
N LEU A 166 14.98 -0.28 -1.10
CA LEU A 166 15.61 -0.76 -2.32
C LEU A 166 14.60 -1.01 -3.45
N GLY A 167 13.29 -0.89 -3.16
CA GLY A 167 12.25 -1.12 -4.15
C GLY A 167 11.81 -2.58 -4.26
N LYS A 168 11.59 -3.04 -5.48
CA LYS A 168 11.06 -4.36 -5.82
C LYS A 168 12.00 -5.09 -6.77
N ASP A 169 11.85 -6.42 -6.85
CA ASP A 169 12.69 -7.30 -7.69
C ASP A 169 14.19 -7.16 -7.37
N VAL A 170 14.51 -7.08 -6.07
CA VAL A 170 15.84 -6.76 -5.58
C VAL A 170 16.69 -8.04 -5.46
N PRO A 171 17.86 -8.11 -6.13
CA PRO A 171 18.79 -9.22 -5.97
C PRO A 171 19.33 -9.34 -4.55
N PRO A 172 19.65 -10.57 -4.07
CA PRO A 172 20.22 -10.79 -2.74
C PRO A 172 21.48 -9.97 -2.45
N GLU A 173 22.34 -9.83 -3.45
CA GLU A 173 23.61 -9.10 -3.36
C GLU A 173 23.38 -7.61 -3.07
N ASP A 174 22.40 -7.00 -3.75
CA ASP A 174 22.08 -5.58 -3.58
C ASP A 174 21.53 -5.29 -2.17
N VAL A 175 20.78 -6.26 -1.59
CA VAL A 175 20.32 -6.15 -0.20
C VAL A 175 21.49 -6.16 0.77
N VAL A 176 22.43 -7.08 0.59
CA VAL A 176 23.61 -7.20 1.45
C VAL A 176 24.48 -5.95 1.33
N ASP A 177 24.75 -5.48 0.11
CA ASP A 177 25.55 -4.29 -0.12
C ASP A 177 24.93 -3.05 0.54
N ALA A 178 23.60 -2.91 0.46
CA ALA A 178 22.89 -1.82 1.13
C ALA A 178 22.98 -1.91 2.66
N VAL A 179 22.90 -3.11 3.24
CA VAL A 179 23.06 -3.34 4.68
C VAL A 179 24.46 -2.91 5.13
N ILE A 180 25.48 -3.34 4.43
CA ILE A 180 26.88 -3.02 4.75
C ILE A 180 27.13 -1.52 4.59
N ALA A 181 26.73 -0.93 3.46
CA ALA A 181 26.96 0.48 3.16
C ALA A 181 26.29 1.44 4.16
N ASN A 182 25.18 1.03 4.77
CA ASN A 182 24.42 1.87 5.69
C ASN A 182 24.54 1.43 7.15
N ASP A 183 25.38 0.46 7.49
CA ASP A 183 25.49 -0.16 8.82
C ASP A 183 24.12 -0.52 9.42
N ALA A 184 23.23 -1.05 8.56
CA ALA A 184 21.87 -1.34 8.99
C ALA A 184 21.82 -2.57 9.90
N LYS A 185 21.14 -2.41 11.04
CA LYS A 185 20.99 -3.49 12.03
C LYS A 185 19.71 -4.29 11.86
N LEU A 186 18.81 -3.85 10.97
CA LEU A 186 17.54 -4.51 10.67
C LEU A 186 17.28 -4.47 9.17
N VAL A 187 16.89 -5.62 8.63
CA VAL A 187 16.41 -5.78 7.25
C VAL A 187 14.98 -6.29 7.26
N GLY A 188 14.13 -5.69 6.42
CA GLY A 188 12.78 -6.16 6.13
C GLY A 188 12.68 -6.70 4.71
N LEU A 189 12.30 -7.97 4.56
CA LEU A 189 12.08 -8.62 3.26
C LEU A 189 10.60 -8.91 3.05
N SER A 190 10.11 -8.62 1.84
CA SER A 190 8.72 -8.85 1.45
C SER A 190 8.63 -9.80 0.26
N ALA A 191 7.70 -10.76 0.32
CA ALA A 191 7.31 -11.61 -0.81
C ALA A 191 5.81 -11.91 -0.78
N LEU A 192 5.14 -11.79 -1.92
CA LEU A 192 3.71 -12.06 -2.05
C LEU A 192 3.41 -13.38 -2.78
N MET A 193 4.36 -13.90 -3.55
CA MET A 193 4.18 -15.13 -4.32
C MET A 193 4.98 -16.28 -3.72
N THR A 194 4.41 -17.48 -3.72
CA THR A 194 5.10 -18.70 -3.26
C THR A 194 6.35 -19.03 -4.08
N THR A 195 6.36 -18.65 -5.35
CA THR A 195 7.51 -18.83 -6.26
C THR A 195 8.70 -17.92 -5.93
N THR A 196 8.48 -16.80 -5.27
CA THR A 196 9.54 -15.83 -4.93
C THR A 196 10.11 -16.01 -3.52
N VAL A 197 9.46 -16.83 -2.68
CA VAL A 197 9.92 -17.11 -1.33
C VAL A 197 11.29 -17.82 -1.32
N VAL A 198 11.61 -18.60 -2.35
CA VAL A 198 12.95 -19.20 -2.53
C VAL A 198 14.05 -18.14 -2.62
N ASN A 199 13.75 -17.00 -3.27
CA ASN A 199 14.69 -15.88 -3.35
C ASN A 199 14.82 -15.15 -2.00
N MET A 200 13.78 -15.16 -1.16
CA MET A 200 13.86 -14.67 0.21
C MET A 200 14.81 -15.53 1.04
N GLU A 201 14.71 -16.85 0.94
CA GLU A 201 15.63 -17.79 1.61
C GLU A 201 17.08 -17.57 1.16
N ALA A 202 17.32 -17.41 -0.14
CA ALA A 202 18.65 -17.12 -0.68
C ALA A 202 19.20 -15.80 -0.12
N THR A 203 18.37 -14.76 -0.03
CA THR A 203 18.76 -13.45 0.53
C THR A 203 19.10 -13.58 2.01
N ILE A 204 18.31 -14.33 2.79
CA ILE A 204 18.56 -14.57 4.23
C ILE A 204 19.89 -15.31 4.42
N LYS A 205 20.15 -16.36 3.65
CA LYS A 205 21.41 -17.10 3.72
C LYS A 205 22.61 -16.20 3.49
N LEU A 206 22.55 -15.37 2.46
CA LEU A 206 23.63 -14.44 2.14
C LEU A 206 23.82 -13.37 3.22
N LEU A 207 22.73 -12.86 3.80
CA LEU A 207 22.78 -11.93 4.93
C LEU A 207 23.41 -12.58 6.18
N ARG A 208 23.09 -13.83 6.49
CA ARG A 208 23.69 -14.56 7.61
C ARG A 208 25.21 -14.77 7.43
N GLU A 209 25.66 -14.99 6.20
CA GLU A 209 27.07 -15.14 5.88
C GLU A 209 27.86 -13.81 5.96
N LYS A 210 27.29 -12.72 5.43
CA LYS A 210 27.97 -11.44 5.28
C LYS A 210 27.71 -10.45 6.42
N CYS A 211 26.53 -10.51 7.03
CA CYS A 211 26.04 -9.58 8.04
C CYS A 211 25.38 -10.34 9.21
N PRO A 212 26.12 -11.19 9.96
CA PRO A 212 25.54 -12.08 10.97
C PRO A 212 24.83 -11.34 12.10
N ASP A 213 25.23 -10.11 12.39
CA ASP A 213 24.63 -9.28 13.46
C ASP A 213 23.36 -8.56 13.02
N CYS A 214 23.05 -8.55 11.71
CA CYS A 214 21.85 -7.91 11.19
C CYS A 214 20.62 -8.76 11.49
N LYS A 215 19.60 -8.14 12.07
CA LYS A 215 18.30 -8.78 12.31
C LYS A 215 17.45 -8.76 11.03
N ILE A 216 16.73 -9.86 10.82
CA ILE A 216 15.95 -10.07 9.60
C ILE A 216 14.49 -10.27 9.96
N MET A 217 13.64 -9.35 9.54
CA MET A 217 12.19 -9.51 9.57
C MET A 217 11.65 -9.82 8.18
N VAL A 218 10.64 -10.66 8.12
CA VAL A 218 9.98 -11.05 6.88
C VAL A 218 8.48 -10.80 6.95
N GLY A 219 7.87 -10.49 5.81
CA GLY A 219 6.43 -10.27 5.70
C GLY A 219 5.94 -10.58 4.30
N GLY A 220 4.63 -10.82 4.20
CA GLY A 220 3.94 -11.10 2.95
C GLY A 220 2.82 -12.12 3.11
N ALA A 221 1.81 -12.04 2.25
CA ALA A 221 0.57 -12.82 2.42
C ALA A 221 0.75 -14.34 2.29
N VAL A 222 1.83 -14.80 1.66
CA VAL A 222 2.12 -16.24 1.49
C VAL A 222 2.98 -16.82 2.61
N LEU A 223 3.47 -15.98 3.52
CA LEU A 223 4.35 -16.41 4.60
C LEU A 223 3.54 -16.84 5.82
N THR A 224 4.10 -17.79 6.54
CA THR A 224 3.64 -18.22 7.87
C THR A 224 4.81 -18.16 8.86
N GLN A 225 4.51 -18.17 10.15
CA GLN A 225 5.54 -18.22 11.18
C GLN A 225 6.47 -19.43 10.99
N GLU A 226 5.88 -20.60 10.75
CA GLU A 226 6.64 -21.86 10.55
C GLU A 226 7.64 -21.74 9.38
N TYR A 227 7.21 -21.11 8.29
CA TYR A 227 8.08 -20.91 7.14
C TYR A 227 9.18 -19.88 7.43
N ALA A 228 8.85 -18.79 8.10
CA ALA A 228 9.84 -17.79 8.51
C ALA A 228 10.93 -18.40 9.40
N ASP A 229 10.54 -19.25 10.35
CA ASP A 229 11.46 -19.99 11.23
C ASP A 229 12.35 -20.94 10.42
N MET A 230 11.77 -21.65 9.43
CA MET A 230 12.49 -22.58 8.57
C MET A 230 13.56 -21.91 7.72
N ILE A 231 13.29 -20.71 7.19
CA ILE A 231 14.25 -19.96 6.37
C ILE A 231 15.23 -19.13 7.21
N GLY A 232 15.13 -19.16 8.53
CA GLY A 232 16.04 -18.51 9.46
C GLY A 232 15.84 -17.00 9.62
N ALA A 233 14.61 -16.52 9.45
CA ALA A 233 14.25 -15.15 9.80
C ALA A 233 14.19 -14.97 11.33
N ASP A 234 14.52 -13.77 11.85
CA ASP A 234 14.39 -13.46 13.27
C ASP A 234 12.96 -13.11 13.67
N PHE A 235 12.16 -12.64 12.70
CA PHE A 235 10.80 -12.20 12.96
C PHE A 235 9.91 -12.31 11.72
N TYR A 236 8.66 -12.72 11.95
CA TYR A 236 7.58 -12.70 10.96
C TYR A 236 6.55 -11.63 11.33
N GLY A 237 6.40 -10.62 10.49
CA GLY A 237 5.37 -9.60 10.61
C GLY A 237 4.11 -10.00 9.85
N LYS A 238 3.06 -10.36 10.58
CA LYS A 238 1.74 -10.64 9.99
C LYS A 238 1.07 -9.36 9.47
N ASP A 239 1.40 -8.22 10.07
CA ASP A 239 0.93 -6.90 9.68
C ASP A 239 2.05 -5.85 9.83
N ALA A 240 1.81 -4.67 9.30
CA ALA A 240 2.81 -3.61 9.27
C ALA A 240 3.16 -3.08 10.66
N MET A 241 2.22 -3.09 11.62
CA MET A 241 2.48 -2.62 12.98
C MET A 241 3.38 -3.58 13.76
N GLN A 242 3.25 -4.88 13.55
CA GLN A 242 4.16 -5.86 14.17
C GLN A 242 5.60 -5.64 13.75
N SER A 243 5.85 -5.23 12.51
CA SER A 243 7.19 -4.87 12.04
C SER A 243 7.78 -3.69 12.82
N VAL A 244 6.95 -2.71 13.16
CA VAL A 244 7.35 -1.55 13.97
C VAL A 244 7.63 -1.97 15.41
N TYR A 245 6.73 -2.73 16.03
CA TYR A 245 6.95 -3.21 17.42
C TYR A 245 8.22 -4.05 17.52
N TYR A 246 8.52 -4.84 16.51
CA TYR A 246 9.77 -5.57 16.49
C TYR A 246 10.98 -4.63 16.40
N ALA A 247 10.96 -3.64 15.50
CA ALA A 247 12.02 -2.64 15.42
C ALA A 247 12.19 -1.90 16.75
N GLU A 248 11.09 -1.49 17.38
CA GLU A 248 11.15 -0.82 18.70
C GLU A 248 11.75 -1.73 19.79
N SER A 249 11.44 -3.01 19.78
CA SER A 249 12.02 -3.97 20.73
C SER A 249 13.53 -4.15 20.59
N LEU A 250 14.08 -3.88 19.40
CA LEU A 250 15.50 -3.97 19.12
C LEU A 250 16.26 -2.69 19.51
N PHE A 251 15.66 -1.53 19.32
CA PHE A 251 16.35 -0.24 19.39
C PHE A 251 15.92 0.66 20.57
N ASN A 252 14.79 0.40 21.21
CA ASN A 252 14.33 1.10 22.41
C ASN A 252 14.71 0.30 23.67
N LYS A 253 16.02 0.16 23.93
CA LYS A 253 16.53 -0.36 25.21
C LYS A 253 16.99 0.76 26.09
#